data_d0eb5e6655cfd2078ddbb88f2f9cb303
#
_entry.id   d0eb5e6655cfd2078ddbb88f2f9cb303
#
_cell.length_a   1.000
_cell.length_b   1.000
_cell.length_c   1.000
_cell.angle_alpha   90.00
_cell.angle_beta   90.00
_cell.angle_gamma   90.00
#
_symmetry.space_group_name_H-M   'P 1'
#
loop_
_entity.id
_entity.type
_entity.pdbx_description
1 polymer ?
#
loop_
_entity_poly.entity_id
_entity_poly.type
_entity_poly.pdbx_seq_one_letter_code
_entity_poly.pdbx_strand_id
1 'polypeptide(L)'
;GWYLSHDGIFHIYRTEEALSMLKLGHFPLRWAGNFDQGFGIPLFSFVYPLPYYISATLSVIFGTMWSLKMLTILAYLLGGTGMYCLLSAYGRSFGIFGALIFLLTPYQFLNIFVRGTIGETLAIGLMPWVLYSYQHLKKSGNTLAWYHPIPLALVLLSHNFLGILFSAFLLGYMLTDKTSIKRSIASLLLSLSFSAFFILPMIIQKNLLYSFEYKDLTFRFDQHFVTLKQLLYSKWDYWYSVPGDNDGMSFQLGIAQLGIAAVSIIVILWRSRSLSNIYLVIAYIGTVFLMHSKSFFIWDSLPLLQSVQFPWRFLFMPLILTPILSVSLLKLIKSKQLRYILMLIFISVAFVNIRNYRNPQQFMDNTTYTDLYRLYYNKTSTTFRTEILPKWSVPHERYKTDEVLINSGNMTIDKLKYDPLSIIVTINNKPDSSEGRVTILRNYYPSWTVTMDNSKKIKIEPTVDGMIMLKPELGIHEYEIVMKSTVVEMISNALSGLTLITLGYLWYKNKKALHSKAKSK
;
A
#
# COMPACT_ATOMS: atom_id res chain seq x y z
N GLY A 1 20.32 4.98 -13.65
CA GLY A 1 20.02 3.86 -12.75
C GLY A 1 19.01 4.21 -11.66
N TRP A 2 18.57 3.21 -10.93
CA TRP A 2 17.82 3.35 -9.68
C TRP A 2 18.81 3.53 -8.51
N TYR A 3 18.33 3.95 -7.36
CA TYR A 3 19.17 4.03 -6.15
C TYR A 3 18.96 2.80 -5.26
N LEU A 4 20.01 2.42 -4.54
CA LEU A 4 19.94 1.33 -3.55
C LEU A 4 19.04 1.75 -2.38
N SER A 5 18.10 0.89 -2.03
CA SER A 5 17.16 1.08 -0.92
C SER A 5 16.58 -0.28 -0.51
N HIS A 6 15.95 -0.37 0.68
CA HIS A 6 15.48 -1.64 1.22
C HIS A 6 14.48 -2.34 0.29
N ASP A 7 13.47 -1.61 -0.23
CA ASP A 7 12.36 -2.17 -0.98
C ASP A 7 12.41 -1.85 -2.48
N GLY A 8 13.34 -0.99 -2.91
CA GLY A 8 13.35 -0.44 -4.27
C GLY A 8 13.40 -1.49 -5.36
N ILE A 9 14.22 -2.54 -5.18
CA ILE A 9 14.35 -3.63 -6.15
C ILE A 9 13.06 -4.43 -6.28
N PHE A 10 12.36 -4.68 -5.19
CA PHE A 10 11.07 -5.37 -5.23
C PHE A 10 10.03 -4.59 -6.02
N HIS A 11 10.04 -3.26 -5.90
CA HIS A 11 9.13 -2.41 -6.66
C HIS A 11 9.41 -2.43 -8.16
N ILE A 12 10.66 -2.58 -8.57
CA ILE A 12 11.03 -2.75 -9.98
C ILE A 12 10.38 -4.05 -10.52
N TYR A 13 10.63 -5.18 -9.88
CA TYR A 13 10.11 -6.48 -10.32
C TYR A 13 8.59 -6.54 -10.31
N ARG A 14 7.96 -6.04 -9.25
CA ARG A 14 6.51 -5.99 -9.13
C ARG A 14 5.88 -5.09 -10.19
N THR A 15 6.54 -4.01 -10.60
CA THR A 15 6.07 -3.16 -11.69
C THR A 15 6.15 -3.87 -13.04
N GLU A 16 7.24 -4.57 -13.32
CA GLU A 16 7.41 -5.35 -14.55
C GLU A 16 6.41 -6.51 -14.60
N GLU A 17 6.21 -7.19 -13.49
CA GLU A 17 5.21 -8.25 -13.37
C GLU A 17 3.80 -7.71 -13.56
N ALA A 18 3.44 -6.60 -12.92
CA ALA A 18 2.14 -5.94 -13.11
C ALA A 18 1.91 -5.60 -14.58
N LEU A 19 2.92 -5.05 -15.26
CA LEU A 19 2.83 -4.75 -16.70
C LEU A 19 2.62 -6.03 -17.54
N SER A 20 3.36 -7.09 -17.22
CA SER A 20 3.23 -8.39 -17.90
C SER A 20 1.81 -8.96 -17.76
N MET A 21 1.28 -8.98 -16.53
CA MET A 21 -0.06 -9.49 -16.25
C MET A 21 -1.16 -8.63 -16.89
N LEU A 22 -1.01 -7.30 -16.89
CA LEU A 22 -1.96 -6.39 -17.56
C LEU A 22 -1.98 -6.59 -19.09
N LYS A 23 -0.83 -6.85 -19.71
CA LYS A 23 -0.75 -7.18 -21.16
C LYS A 23 -1.46 -8.47 -21.51
N LEU A 24 -1.55 -9.42 -20.58
CA LEU A 24 -2.34 -10.65 -20.72
C LEU A 24 -3.84 -10.44 -20.42
N GLY A 25 -4.26 -9.19 -20.12
CA GLY A 25 -5.66 -8.89 -19.79
C GLY A 25 -6.06 -9.21 -18.35
N HIS A 26 -5.11 -9.52 -17.47
CA HIS A 26 -5.41 -9.82 -16.07
C HIS A 26 -5.78 -8.56 -15.28
N PHE A 27 -7.07 -8.28 -15.19
CA PHE A 27 -7.61 -7.14 -14.46
C PHE A 27 -8.90 -7.54 -13.69
N PRO A 28 -9.03 -7.20 -12.40
CA PRO A 28 -8.00 -6.58 -11.53
C PRO A 28 -6.78 -7.51 -11.33
N LEU A 29 -5.60 -6.89 -11.11
CA LEU A 29 -4.38 -7.64 -10.78
C LEU A 29 -4.58 -8.46 -9.49
N ARG A 30 -4.25 -9.77 -9.55
CA ARG A 30 -4.33 -10.73 -8.44
C ARG A 30 -3.07 -11.57 -8.32
N TRP A 31 -2.70 -12.17 -9.42
CA TRP A 31 -1.66 -13.18 -9.54
C TRP A 31 -0.40 -12.60 -10.17
N ALA A 32 0.75 -13.00 -9.66
CA ALA A 32 2.05 -12.75 -10.24
C ALA A 32 2.54 -14.07 -10.82
N GLY A 33 2.24 -14.32 -12.11
CA GLY A 33 2.37 -15.62 -12.72
C GLY A 33 3.82 -15.99 -13.04
N ASN A 34 4.69 -14.99 -13.25
CA ASN A 34 6.11 -15.22 -13.50
C ASN A 34 6.94 -15.34 -12.21
N PHE A 35 6.36 -15.00 -11.05
CA PHE A 35 7.06 -15.06 -9.78
C PHE A 35 7.15 -16.49 -9.27
N ASP A 36 8.03 -16.72 -8.27
CA ASP A 36 8.35 -18.02 -7.74
C ASP A 36 8.77 -18.97 -8.87
N GLN A 37 9.75 -18.52 -9.69
CA GLN A 37 10.30 -19.27 -10.84
C GLN A 37 9.24 -19.68 -11.89
N GLY A 38 8.14 -18.92 -11.99
CA GLY A 38 7.03 -19.20 -12.88
C GLY A 38 5.98 -20.17 -12.32
N PHE A 39 6.12 -20.59 -11.05
CA PHE A 39 5.03 -21.30 -10.36
C PHE A 39 3.86 -20.37 -10.03
N GLY A 40 4.14 -19.06 -9.90
CA GLY A 40 3.17 -18.01 -9.64
C GLY A 40 2.70 -17.91 -8.19
N ILE A 41 2.37 -16.69 -7.75
CA ILE A 41 1.88 -16.40 -6.40
C ILE A 41 0.75 -15.36 -6.41
N PRO A 42 -0.14 -15.33 -5.40
CA PRO A 42 -1.25 -14.37 -5.34
C PRO A 42 -0.81 -12.98 -4.83
N LEU A 43 0.31 -12.45 -5.35
CA LEU A 43 0.97 -11.24 -4.86
C LEU A 43 0.02 -10.04 -4.77
N PHE A 44 -0.66 -9.72 -5.87
CA PHE A 44 -1.48 -8.52 -5.98
C PHE A 44 -2.84 -8.64 -5.28
N SER A 45 -3.22 -9.83 -4.81
CA SER A 45 -4.34 -9.99 -3.89
C SER A 45 -4.04 -9.49 -2.48
N PHE A 46 -2.75 -9.37 -2.09
CA PHE A 46 -2.33 -9.03 -0.73
C PHE A 46 -1.41 -7.81 -0.64
N VAL A 47 -0.82 -7.40 -1.76
CA VAL A 47 0.01 -6.19 -1.85
C VAL A 47 -0.76 -5.09 -2.56
N TYR A 48 -0.79 -3.91 -1.97
CA TYR A 48 -1.50 -2.73 -2.46
C TYR A 48 -1.29 -2.48 -3.97
N PRO A 49 -2.38 -2.38 -4.77
CA PRO A 49 -2.26 -2.41 -6.23
C PRO A 49 -2.00 -1.05 -6.89
N LEU A 50 -2.39 0.08 -6.27
CA LEU A 50 -2.40 1.39 -6.94
C LEU A 50 -1.03 1.83 -7.43
N PRO A 51 0.07 1.73 -6.64
CA PRO A 51 1.40 2.09 -7.12
C PRO A 51 1.80 1.31 -8.37
N TYR A 52 1.44 0.02 -8.43
CA TYR A 52 1.80 -0.86 -9.56
C TYR A 52 0.93 -0.60 -10.79
N TYR A 53 -0.35 -0.23 -10.63
CA TYR A 53 -1.14 0.24 -11.77
C TYR A 53 -0.56 1.51 -12.39
N ILE A 54 -0.17 2.50 -11.55
CA ILE A 54 0.40 3.76 -12.03
C ILE A 54 1.77 3.50 -12.65
N SER A 55 2.67 2.79 -11.96
CA SER A 55 4.03 2.55 -12.46
C SER A 55 4.05 1.66 -13.69
N ALA A 56 3.24 0.61 -13.78
CA ALA A 56 3.11 -0.24 -14.96
C ALA A 56 2.60 0.55 -16.18
N THR A 57 1.59 1.41 -15.99
CA THR A 57 1.09 2.28 -17.07
C THR A 57 2.15 3.26 -17.55
N LEU A 58 2.84 3.93 -16.64
CA LEU A 58 3.91 4.86 -16.99
C LEU A 58 5.11 4.15 -17.63
N SER A 59 5.39 2.90 -17.25
CA SER A 59 6.54 2.15 -17.76
C SER A 59 6.41 1.78 -19.24
N VAL A 60 5.20 1.78 -19.79
CA VAL A 60 4.97 1.62 -21.25
C VAL A 60 5.68 2.72 -22.06
N ILE A 61 5.74 3.94 -21.51
CA ILE A 61 6.30 5.11 -22.19
C ILE A 61 7.74 5.39 -21.72
N PHE A 62 7.98 5.33 -20.42
CA PHE A 62 9.21 5.83 -19.80
C PHE A 62 10.16 4.72 -19.32
N GLY A 63 9.73 3.46 -19.37
CA GLY A 63 10.45 2.34 -18.75
C GLY A 63 10.29 2.29 -17.23
N THR A 64 10.55 1.13 -16.65
CA THR A 64 10.23 0.81 -15.24
C THR A 64 10.91 1.73 -14.23
N MET A 65 12.22 1.99 -14.39
CA MET A 65 12.96 2.84 -13.45
C MET A 65 12.49 4.28 -13.43
N TRP A 66 12.20 4.85 -14.62
CA TRP A 66 11.69 6.21 -14.70
C TRP A 66 10.28 6.33 -14.19
N SER A 67 9.43 5.33 -14.44
CA SER A 67 8.06 5.32 -13.92
C SER A 67 8.01 5.35 -12.38
N LEU A 68 8.90 4.61 -11.72
CA LEU A 68 9.02 4.60 -10.26
C LEU A 68 9.55 5.93 -9.71
N LYS A 69 10.54 6.54 -10.38
CA LYS A 69 11.02 7.89 -10.02
C LYS A 69 9.91 8.93 -10.14
N MET A 70 9.19 8.93 -11.27
CA MET A 70 8.06 9.83 -11.50
C MET A 70 6.96 9.64 -10.46
N LEU A 71 6.63 8.39 -10.12
CA LEU A 71 5.65 8.09 -9.07
C LEU A 71 6.08 8.62 -7.71
N THR A 72 7.36 8.46 -7.36
CA THR A 72 7.91 8.97 -6.09
C THR A 72 7.85 10.50 -6.03
N ILE A 73 8.26 11.18 -7.11
CA ILE A 73 8.18 12.65 -7.21
C ILE A 73 6.72 13.12 -7.15
N LEU A 74 5.83 12.46 -7.89
CA LEU A 74 4.41 12.76 -7.88
C LEU A 74 3.82 12.64 -6.46
N ALA A 75 4.11 11.54 -5.77
CA ALA A 75 3.65 11.31 -4.40
C ALA A 75 4.12 12.39 -3.43
N TYR A 76 5.39 12.78 -3.51
CA TYR A 76 5.97 13.85 -2.71
C TYR A 76 5.29 15.19 -2.97
N LEU A 77 5.12 15.57 -4.25
CA LEU A 77 4.46 16.82 -4.66
C LEU A 77 2.98 16.82 -4.31
N LEU A 78 2.27 15.69 -4.45
CA LEU A 78 0.88 15.55 -4.01
C LEU A 78 0.74 15.84 -2.52
N GLY A 79 1.66 15.37 -1.70
CA GLY A 79 1.62 15.64 -0.26
C GLY A 79 1.77 17.12 0.06
N GLY A 80 2.76 17.78 -0.55
CA GLY A 80 2.97 19.22 -0.39
C GLY A 80 1.80 20.08 -0.87
N THR A 81 1.28 19.79 -2.07
CA THR A 81 0.12 20.51 -2.63
C THR A 81 -1.15 20.26 -1.84
N GLY A 82 -1.39 19.03 -1.38
CA GLY A 82 -2.53 18.70 -0.52
C GLY A 82 -2.48 19.45 0.82
N MET A 83 -1.31 19.50 1.46
CA MET A 83 -1.11 20.25 2.71
C MET A 83 -1.26 21.77 2.49
N TYR A 84 -0.74 22.28 1.37
CA TYR A 84 -0.97 23.67 0.96
C TYR A 84 -2.47 23.98 0.83
N CYS A 85 -3.22 23.16 0.09
CA CYS A 85 -4.66 23.36 -0.11
C CYS A 85 -5.42 23.30 1.22
N LEU A 86 -5.10 22.30 2.06
CA LEU A 86 -5.73 22.13 3.39
C LEU A 86 -5.56 23.37 4.27
N LEU A 87 -4.34 23.91 4.37
CA LEU A 87 -4.03 24.99 5.29
C LEU A 87 -4.22 26.38 4.70
N SER A 88 -4.34 26.52 3.39
CA SER A 88 -4.70 27.79 2.73
C SER A 88 -6.07 28.33 3.13
N ALA A 89 -6.94 27.50 3.69
CA ALA A 89 -8.20 27.92 4.32
C ALA A 89 -8.00 28.92 5.47
N TYR A 90 -6.79 29.00 6.05
CA TYR A 90 -6.39 29.95 7.09
C TYR A 90 -5.56 31.12 6.55
N GLY A 91 -5.25 31.13 5.27
CA GLY A 91 -4.47 32.12 4.55
C GLY A 91 -3.32 31.51 3.76
N ARG A 92 -2.92 32.12 2.66
CA ARG A 92 -1.90 31.63 1.74
C ARG A 92 -0.56 31.31 2.42
N SER A 93 -0.13 32.16 3.37
CA SER A 93 1.13 31.93 4.12
C SER A 93 1.09 30.67 5.00
N PHE A 94 -0.07 30.34 5.58
CA PHE A 94 -0.25 29.09 6.34
C PHE A 94 -0.17 27.87 5.42
N GLY A 95 -0.72 27.96 4.21
CA GLY A 95 -0.62 26.91 3.21
C GLY A 95 0.83 26.64 2.81
N ILE A 96 1.59 27.70 2.47
CA ILE A 96 3.02 27.58 2.09
C ILE A 96 3.84 27.03 3.25
N PHE A 97 3.66 27.58 4.45
CA PHE A 97 4.37 27.12 5.65
C PHE A 97 4.11 25.64 5.94
N GLY A 98 2.83 25.24 5.96
CA GLY A 98 2.45 23.86 6.23
C GLY A 98 2.96 22.87 5.19
N ALA A 99 2.90 23.24 3.91
CA ALA A 99 3.46 22.43 2.83
C ALA A 99 4.98 22.21 3.02
N LEU A 100 5.72 23.28 3.32
CA LEU A 100 7.18 23.20 3.51
C LEU A 100 7.53 22.39 4.76
N ILE A 101 6.87 22.59 5.89
CA ILE A 101 7.10 21.78 7.11
C ILE A 101 6.79 20.31 6.88
N PHE A 102 5.72 19.99 6.14
CA PHE A 102 5.37 18.63 5.74
C PHE A 102 6.45 17.98 4.85
N LEU A 103 6.86 18.69 3.80
CA LEU A 103 7.84 18.19 2.84
C LEU A 103 9.25 18.03 3.46
N LEU A 104 9.63 18.94 4.37
CA LEU A 104 10.94 18.94 5.04
C LEU A 104 10.99 18.03 6.28
N THR A 105 10.01 17.15 6.49
CA THR A 105 10.05 16.19 7.62
C THR A 105 11.02 15.05 7.30
N PRO A 106 11.94 14.68 8.21
CA PRO A 106 12.94 13.62 7.99
C PRO A 106 12.36 12.28 7.52
N TYR A 107 11.19 11.90 8.01
CA TYR A 107 10.53 10.66 7.63
C TYR A 107 10.18 10.56 6.14
N GLN A 108 9.95 11.68 5.43
CA GLN A 108 9.77 11.68 3.98
C GLN A 108 11.04 11.16 3.28
N PHE A 109 12.18 11.66 3.69
CA PHE A 109 13.47 11.30 3.12
C PHE A 109 13.86 9.87 3.47
N LEU A 110 13.54 9.41 4.68
CA LEU A 110 13.71 8.02 5.09
C LEU A 110 12.94 7.07 4.15
N ASN A 111 11.66 7.36 3.91
CA ASN A 111 10.82 6.54 3.04
C ASN A 111 11.29 6.55 1.59
N ILE A 112 11.80 7.68 1.10
CA ILE A 112 12.27 7.82 -0.28
C ILE A 112 13.65 7.17 -0.44
N PHE A 113 14.66 7.59 0.32
CA PHE A 113 16.07 7.29 0.03
C PHE A 113 16.63 6.06 0.76
N VAL A 114 16.09 5.70 1.93
CA VAL A 114 16.56 4.53 2.68
C VAL A 114 15.66 3.34 2.42
N ARG A 115 14.36 3.49 2.68
CA ARG A 115 13.41 2.39 2.53
C ARG A 115 12.99 2.14 1.08
N GLY A 116 12.84 3.20 0.28
CA GLY A 116 12.38 3.08 -1.10
C GLY A 116 10.92 2.63 -1.23
N THR A 117 10.07 2.94 -0.24
CA THR A 117 8.68 2.45 -0.11
C THR A 117 7.72 3.30 -0.94
N ILE A 118 7.49 2.97 -2.20
CA ILE A 118 6.61 3.75 -3.10
C ILE A 118 5.15 3.79 -2.62
N GLY A 119 4.65 2.69 -2.08
CA GLY A 119 3.26 2.60 -1.60
C GLY A 119 3.01 3.47 -0.38
N GLU A 120 3.90 3.43 0.61
CA GLU A 120 3.82 4.25 1.82
C GLU A 120 3.97 5.74 1.47
N THR A 121 4.94 6.07 0.61
CA THR A 121 5.16 7.44 0.12
C THR A 121 3.93 8.00 -0.60
N LEU A 122 3.28 7.20 -1.45
CA LEU A 122 2.06 7.61 -2.15
C LEU A 122 0.88 7.77 -1.18
N ALA A 123 0.71 6.84 -0.23
CA ALA A 123 -0.34 6.94 0.78
C ALA A 123 -0.19 8.22 1.62
N ILE A 124 1.02 8.50 2.12
CA ILE A 124 1.33 9.73 2.89
C ILE A 124 1.07 10.98 2.03
N GLY A 125 1.43 10.95 0.74
CA GLY A 125 1.16 12.05 -0.19
C GLY A 125 -0.33 12.33 -0.41
N LEU A 126 -1.17 11.32 -0.32
CA LEU A 126 -2.62 11.43 -0.50
C LEU A 126 -3.38 11.81 0.79
N MET A 127 -2.83 11.56 1.98
CA MET A 127 -3.51 11.83 3.26
C MET A 127 -3.90 13.29 3.48
N PRO A 128 -3.10 14.31 3.13
CA PRO A 128 -3.54 15.70 3.21
C PRO A 128 -4.76 16.01 2.34
N TRP A 129 -4.91 15.35 1.18
CA TRP A 129 -6.08 15.48 0.31
C TRP A 129 -7.33 14.86 0.92
N VAL A 130 -7.21 13.79 1.71
CA VAL A 130 -8.33 13.23 2.48
C VAL A 130 -8.84 14.27 3.48
N LEU A 131 -7.94 14.89 4.24
CA LEU A 131 -8.30 15.93 5.22
C LEU A 131 -8.87 17.17 4.55
N TYR A 132 -8.32 17.59 3.42
CA TYR A 132 -8.85 18.67 2.59
C TYR A 132 -10.25 18.36 2.08
N SER A 133 -10.46 17.15 1.56
CA SER A 133 -11.77 16.68 1.12
C SER A 133 -12.80 16.69 2.24
N TYR A 134 -12.42 16.22 3.43
CA TYR A 134 -13.26 16.26 4.62
C TYR A 134 -13.58 17.70 5.06
N GLN A 135 -12.60 18.61 5.03
CA GLN A 135 -12.83 20.02 5.31
C GLN A 135 -13.83 20.66 4.33
N HIS A 136 -13.75 20.30 3.05
CA HIS A 136 -14.72 20.71 2.04
C HIS A 136 -16.12 20.14 2.29
N LEU A 137 -16.20 18.85 2.66
CA LEU A 137 -17.45 18.19 3.00
C LEU A 137 -18.19 18.90 4.15
N LYS A 138 -17.45 19.35 5.17
CA LYS A 138 -18.02 20.13 6.29
C LYS A 138 -18.66 21.43 5.82
N LYS A 139 -18.09 22.08 4.81
CA LYS A 139 -18.56 23.38 4.27
C LYS A 139 -19.64 23.24 3.20
N SER A 140 -19.86 22.05 2.63
CA SER A 140 -20.75 21.83 1.47
C SER A 140 -22.25 21.80 1.80
N GLY A 141 -22.66 22.21 3.01
CA GLY A 141 -24.06 22.13 3.44
C GLY A 141 -24.56 20.68 3.46
N ASN A 142 -25.64 20.35 2.76
CA ASN A 142 -26.22 18.99 2.74
C ASN A 142 -25.77 18.13 1.54
N THR A 143 -24.81 18.57 0.73
CA THR A 143 -24.39 17.85 -0.48
C THR A 143 -23.14 17.01 -0.25
N LEU A 144 -23.21 15.72 -0.63
CA LEU A 144 -22.06 14.86 -0.81
C LEU A 144 -21.64 14.92 -2.26
N ALA A 145 -20.42 15.42 -2.53
CA ALA A 145 -19.89 15.44 -3.89
C ALA A 145 -19.14 14.13 -4.19
N TRP A 146 -19.14 13.74 -5.46
CA TRP A 146 -18.54 12.52 -5.96
C TRP A 146 -17.05 12.37 -5.63
N TYR A 147 -16.31 13.48 -5.52
CA TYR A 147 -14.87 13.48 -5.27
C TYR A 147 -14.49 13.30 -3.79
N HIS A 148 -15.43 13.47 -2.84
CA HIS A 148 -15.11 13.38 -1.41
C HIS A 148 -14.55 12.00 -0.99
N PRO A 149 -15.08 10.85 -1.48
CA PRO A 149 -14.56 9.53 -1.11
C PRO A 149 -13.23 9.16 -1.78
N ILE A 150 -12.89 9.78 -2.92
CA ILE A 150 -11.78 9.34 -3.78
C ILE A 150 -10.43 9.37 -3.07
N PRO A 151 -10.01 10.45 -2.38
CA PRO A 151 -8.67 10.49 -1.78
C PRO A 151 -8.43 9.36 -0.78
N LEU A 152 -9.41 9.03 0.08
CA LEU A 152 -9.27 7.95 1.04
C LEU A 152 -9.23 6.57 0.36
N ALA A 153 -10.04 6.37 -0.67
CA ALA A 153 -9.97 5.14 -1.46
C ALA A 153 -8.59 4.94 -2.09
N LEU A 154 -7.99 6.01 -2.62
CA LEU A 154 -6.64 5.95 -3.16
C LEU A 154 -5.57 5.69 -2.07
N VAL A 155 -5.72 6.23 -0.85
CA VAL A 155 -4.84 5.89 0.29
C VAL A 155 -4.91 4.40 0.61
N LEU A 156 -6.12 3.83 0.69
CA LEU A 156 -6.37 2.42 0.97
C LEU A 156 -5.75 1.49 -0.09
N LEU A 157 -5.78 1.91 -1.35
CA LEU A 157 -5.17 1.17 -2.47
C LEU A 157 -3.67 1.40 -2.61
N SER A 158 -3.12 2.42 -1.93
CA SER A 158 -1.68 2.75 -1.96
C SER A 158 -0.88 2.00 -0.90
N HIS A 159 -1.46 1.76 0.29
CA HIS A 159 -0.78 1.04 1.36
C HIS A 159 -1.80 0.48 2.37
N ASN A 160 -1.81 -0.85 2.52
CA ASN A 160 -2.81 -1.58 3.31
C ASN A 160 -2.95 -1.05 4.75
N PHE A 161 -1.86 -1.13 5.53
CA PHE A 161 -1.88 -0.79 6.95
C PHE A 161 -2.07 0.71 7.18
N LEU A 162 -1.33 1.56 6.46
CA LEU A 162 -1.48 3.00 6.63
C LEU A 162 -2.90 3.47 6.27
N GLY A 163 -3.49 2.88 5.23
CA GLY A 163 -4.85 3.19 4.84
C GLY A 163 -5.87 2.84 5.94
N ILE A 164 -5.74 1.67 6.55
CA ILE A 164 -6.62 1.23 7.65
C ILE A 164 -6.41 2.11 8.90
N LEU A 165 -5.16 2.34 9.32
CA LEU A 165 -4.84 3.17 10.48
C LEU A 165 -5.31 4.61 10.29
N PHE A 166 -5.10 5.18 9.10
CA PHE A 166 -5.55 6.53 8.78
C PHE A 166 -7.09 6.62 8.70
N SER A 167 -7.77 5.58 8.25
CA SER A 167 -9.24 5.51 8.26
C SER A 167 -9.79 5.51 9.68
N ALA A 168 -9.15 4.78 10.61
CA ALA A 168 -9.51 4.78 12.02
C ALA A 168 -9.30 6.18 12.65
N PHE A 169 -8.16 6.82 12.38
CA PHE A 169 -7.92 8.21 12.79
C PHE A 169 -8.98 9.16 12.22
N LEU A 170 -9.26 9.06 10.93
CA LEU A 170 -10.24 9.92 10.26
C LEU A 170 -11.65 9.74 10.84
N LEU A 171 -12.06 8.50 11.13
CA LEU A 171 -13.34 8.21 11.78
C LEU A 171 -13.44 8.92 13.14
N GLY A 172 -12.42 8.78 14.00
CA GLY A 172 -12.37 9.50 15.28
C GLY A 172 -12.43 11.02 15.10
N TYR A 173 -11.72 11.56 14.09
CA TYR A 173 -11.78 12.98 13.78
C TYR A 173 -13.17 13.44 13.29
N MET A 174 -13.86 12.62 12.50
CA MET A 174 -15.24 12.88 12.06
C MET A 174 -16.22 12.91 13.23
N LEU A 175 -16.05 12.07 14.24
CA LEU A 175 -16.89 12.04 15.43
C LEU A 175 -16.81 13.31 16.28
N THR A 176 -15.75 14.12 16.10
CA THR A 176 -15.64 15.43 16.77
C THR A 176 -16.59 16.51 16.22
N ASP A 177 -17.24 16.24 15.07
CA ASP A 177 -18.16 17.18 14.43
C ASP A 177 -19.48 16.51 14.05
N LYS A 178 -20.49 16.72 14.87
CA LYS A 178 -21.83 16.14 14.69
C LYS A 178 -22.58 16.71 13.46
N THR A 179 -22.21 17.89 12.97
CA THR A 179 -22.96 18.58 11.91
C THR A 179 -22.82 17.92 10.54
N SER A 180 -21.71 17.28 10.28
CA SER A 180 -21.41 16.61 9.01
C SER A 180 -21.33 15.08 9.09
N ILE A 181 -21.58 14.49 10.26
CA ILE A 181 -21.27 13.09 10.56
C ILE A 181 -21.90 12.08 9.58
N LYS A 182 -23.18 12.24 9.24
CA LYS A 182 -23.87 11.32 8.31
C LYS A 182 -23.19 11.30 6.93
N ARG A 183 -22.84 12.47 6.40
CA ARG A 183 -22.18 12.61 5.09
C ARG A 183 -20.73 12.12 5.15
N SER A 184 -20.07 12.36 6.26
CA SER A 184 -18.70 11.91 6.50
C SER A 184 -18.62 10.39 6.55
N ILE A 185 -19.55 9.75 7.26
CA ILE A 185 -19.67 8.28 7.27
C ILE A 185 -20.04 7.75 5.89
N ALA A 186 -20.97 8.38 5.18
CA ALA A 186 -21.30 7.99 3.81
C ALA A 186 -20.07 8.08 2.88
N SER A 187 -19.27 9.15 2.99
CA SER A 187 -18.02 9.28 2.25
C SER A 187 -17.01 8.18 2.61
N LEU A 188 -16.86 7.87 3.89
CA LEU A 188 -15.99 6.78 4.37
C LEU A 188 -16.44 5.43 3.80
N LEU A 189 -17.74 5.10 3.90
CA LEU A 189 -18.28 3.86 3.37
C LEU A 189 -18.10 3.74 1.84
N LEU A 190 -18.30 4.83 1.10
CA LEU A 190 -18.03 4.86 -0.34
C LEU A 190 -16.54 4.66 -0.65
N SER A 191 -15.64 5.20 0.16
CA SER A 191 -14.20 4.96 0.01
C SER A 191 -13.83 3.50 0.21
N LEU A 192 -14.37 2.87 1.28
CA LEU A 192 -14.17 1.44 1.56
C LEU A 192 -14.79 0.57 0.46
N SER A 193 -16.00 0.90 0.01
CA SER A 193 -16.69 0.16 -1.08
C SER A 193 -15.95 0.30 -2.41
N PHE A 194 -15.42 1.48 -2.74
CA PHE A 194 -14.59 1.68 -3.94
C PHE A 194 -13.35 0.79 -3.92
N SER A 195 -12.71 0.65 -2.76
CA SER A 195 -11.50 -0.16 -2.56
C SER A 195 -11.79 -1.63 -2.28
N ALA A 196 -13.06 -2.03 -2.25
CA ALA A 196 -13.49 -3.36 -1.84
C ALA A 196 -12.91 -4.47 -2.72
N PHE A 197 -12.73 -4.22 -4.02
CA PHE A 197 -12.14 -5.19 -4.95
C PHE A 197 -10.77 -5.70 -4.49
N PHE A 198 -10.04 -4.91 -3.71
CA PHE A 198 -8.75 -5.27 -3.15
C PHE A 198 -8.86 -5.65 -1.66
N ILE A 199 -9.51 -4.81 -0.82
CA ILE A 199 -9.50 -4.95 0.64
C ILE A 199 -10.25 -6.21 1.10
N LEU A 200 -11.41 -6.52 0.51
CA LEU A 200 -12.19 -7.67 0.96
C LEU A 200 -11.51 -9.01 0.66
N PRO A 201 -11.00 -9.28 -0.57
CA PRO A 201 -10.21 -10.48 -0.81
C PRO A 201 -8.99 -10.58 0.10
N MET A 202 -8.24 -9.48 0.28
CA MET A 202 -7.06 -9.43 1.15
C MET A 202 -7.39 -9.89 2.59
N ILE A 203 -8.51 -9.43 3.16
CA ILE A 203 -8.90 -9.77 4.53
C ILE A 203 -9.45 -11.20 4.61
N ILE A 204 -10.35 -11.58 3.69
CA ILE A 204 -11.09 -12.85 3.76
C ILE A 204 -10.18 -14.02 3.35
N GLN A 205 -9.33 -13.82 2.34
CA GLN A 205 -8.49 -14.88 1.79
C GLN A 205 -7.10 -15.00 2.44
N LYS A 206 -6.78 -14.18 3.46
CA LYS A 206 -5.47 -14.26 4.15
C LYS A 206 -5.13 -15.67 4.67
N ASN A 207 -6.13 -16.46 5.04
CA ASN A 207 -5.96 -17.85 5.52
C ASN A 207 -5.59 -18.84 4.40
N LEU A 208 -5.56 -18.40 3.14
CA LEU A 208 -5.06 -19.16 1.99
C LEU A 208 -3.55 -19.00 1.80
N LEU A 209 -2.93 -18.09 2.55
CA LEU A 209 -1.49 -17.92 2.55
C LEU A 209 -0.82 -18.85 3.57
N TYR A 210 0.42 -19.16 3.28
CA TYR A 210 1.30 -19.84 4.22
C TYR A 210 1.40 -18.97 5.49
N SER A 211 0.92 -19.50 6.62
CA SER A 211 1.05 -18.80 7.89
C SER A 211 2.49 -18.93 8.36
N PHE A 212 3.29 -17.98 7.98
CA PHE A 212 4.58 -17.80 8.59
C PHE A 212 4.32 -17.36 10.05
N GLU A 213 4.52 -18.27 10.98
CA GLU A 213 4.71 -17.85 12.36
C GLU A 213 5.92 -16.93 12.34
N TYR A 214 5.76 -15.67 12.76
CA TYR A 214 6.86 -14.70 12.89
C TYR A 214 7.88 -15.19 13.95
N LYS A 215 8.54 -16.31 13.64
CA LYS A 215 9.66 -16.84 14.42
C LYS A 215 10.91 -16.00 14.18
N ASP A 216 10.96 -15.29 13.06
CA ASP A 216 12.04 -14.36 12.77
C ASP A 216 11.85 -13.06 13.57
N LEU A 217 12.68 -12.91 14.60
CA LEU A 217 12.73 -11.73 15.47
C LEU A 217 12.87 -10.42 14.69
N THR A 218 13.42 -10.47 13.48
CA THR A 218 13.64 -9.30 12.60
C THR A 218 12.36 -8.54 12.23
N PHE A 219 11.17 -9.15 12.40
CA PHE A 219 9.89 -8.55 12.00
C PHE A 219 8.86 -8.50 13.12
N ARG A 220 9.26 -8.85 14.31
CA ARG A 220 8.41 -8.72 15.50
C ARG A 220 8.41 -7.27 15.96
N PHE A 221 7.23 -6.71 16.19
CA PHE A 221 7.04 -5.32 16.61
C PHE A 221 7.83 -4.95 17.87
N ASP A 222 7.99 -5.90 18.80
CA ASP A 222 8.66 -5.69 20.10
C ASP A 222 10.16 -5.39 19.96
N GLN A 223 10.75 -5.71 18.81
CA GLN A 223 12.16 -5.45 18.52
C GLN A 223 12.41 -4.06 17.88
N HIS A 224 11.34 -3.31 17.58
CA HIS A 224 11.43 -2.10 16.76
C HIS A 224 10.78 -0.87 17.40
N PHE A 225 10.62 -0.88 18.72
CA PHE A 225 10.21 0.31 19.46
C PHE A 225 11.29 1.38 19.41
N VAL A 226 10.86 2.64 19.37
CA VAL A 226 11.73 3.81 19.30
C VAL A 226 11.76 4.50 20.65
N THR A 227 12.95 4.92 21.09
CA THR A 227 13.13 5.70 22.31
C THR A 227 12.82 7.19 22.08
N LEU A 228 12.51 7.94 23.14
CA LEU A 228 12.33 9.39 23.04
C LEU A 228 13.61 10.08 22.55
N LYS A 229 14.79 9.55 22.88
CA LYS A 229 16.07 10.05 22.39
C LYS A 229 16.15 9.96 20.87
N GLN A 230 15.77 8.81 20.27
CA GLN A 230 15.76 8.61 18.82
C GLN A 230 14.73 9.49 18.09
N LEU A 231 13.58 9.77 18.71
CA LEU A 231 12.60 10.72 18.17
C LEU A 231 13.10 12.17 18.17
N LEU A 232 13.97 12.53 19.11
CA LEU A 232 14.62 13.84 19.19
C LEU A 232 15.80 13.94 18.22
N TYR A 233 16.69 12.98 18.31
CA TYR A 233 17.89 12.87 17.48
C TYR A 233 18.21 11.41 17.22
N SER A 234 18.35 11.07 15.95
CA SER A 234 18.72 9.76 15.45
C SER A 234 19.70 9.94 14.30
N LYS A 235 20.82 9.20 14.32
CA LYS A 235 21.82 9.26 13.27
C LYS A 235 21.20 8.87 11.93
N TRP A 236 21.53 9.59 10.85
CA TRP A 236 21.18 9.19 9.51
C TRP A 236 22.12 8.10 9.02
N ASP A 237 21.54 6.97 8.60
CA ASP A 237 22.26 5.89 7.95
C ASP A 237 21.29 5.15 7.01
N TYR A 238 21.78 4.14 6.27
CA TYR A 238 21.03 3.40 5.24
C TYR A 238 20.82 1.93 5.60
N TRP A 239 21.08 1.56 6.85
CA TRP A 239 20.91 0.20 7.35
C TRP A 239 19.51 -0.03 7.91
N TYR A 240 19.24 -1.19 8.49
CA TYR A 240 17.93 -1.59 8.97
C TYR A 240 17.67 -1.11 10.40
N SER A 241 16.37 -1.14 10.80
CA SER A 241 15.97 -1.06 12.19
C SER A 241 16.40 -2.33 12.93
N VAL A 242 17.02 -2.17 14.09
CA VAL A 242 17.51 -3.24 14.95
C VAL A 242 17.02 -3.02 16.38
N PRO A 243 17.04 -4.05 17.25
CA PRO A 243 16.67 -3.87 18.66
C PRO A 243 17.56 -2.84 19.38
N GLY A 244 16.93 -1.97 20.20
CA GLY A 244 17.63 -0.98 21.01
C GLY A 244 17.92 0.35 20.32
N ASP A 245 18.96 1.06 20.74
CA ASP A 245 19.28 2.43 20.31
C ASP A 245 20.24 2.50 19.11
N ASN A 246 20.76 1.37 18.65
CA ASN A 246 21.80 1.29 17.61
C ASN A 246 21.21 1.06 16.22
N ASP A 247 20.06 1.68 15.93
CA ASP A 247 19.44 1.58 14.62
C ASP A 247 20.34 2.09 13.49
N GLY A 248 20.27 1.40 12.38
CA GLY A 248 20.96 1.76 11.16
C GLY A 248 20.20 2.76 10.28
N MET A 249 19.07 3.30 10.75
CA MET A 249 18.29 4.34 10.06
C MET A 249 17.67 5.32 11.05
N SER A 250 17.31 6.53 10.59
CA SER A 250 16.88 7.63 11.45
C SER A 250 15.37 7.64 11.70
N PHE A 251 14.95 7.73 12.96
CA PHE A 251 13.54 7.86 13.37
C PHE A 251 13.16 9.25 13.89
N GLN A 252 14.02 10.26 13.70
CA GLN A 252 13.74 11.58 14.25
C GLN A 252 12.53 12.25 13.62
N LEU A 253 11.76 12.93 14.44
CA LEU A 253 10.62 13.75 14.02
C LEU A 253 11.06 15.05 13.33
N GLY A 254 12.29 15.52 13.63
CA GLY A 254 12.84 16.79 13.19
C GLY A 254 12.71 17.88 14.26
N ILE A 255 13.78 18.63 14.46
CA ILE A 255 13.88 19.64 15.53
C ILE A 255 12.82 20.72 15.37
N ALA A 256 12.64 21.27 14.15
CA ALA A 256 11.62 22.27 13.86
C ALA A 256 10.21 21.71 14.10
N GLN A 257 9.94 20.52 13.62
CA GLN A 257 8.64 19.84 13.74
C GLN A 257 8.28 19.59 15.21
N LEU A 258 9.24 19.10 16.01
CA LEU A 258 9.05 18.89 17.45
C LEU A 258 8.78 20.20 18.19
N GLY A 259 9.58 21.25 17.92
CA GLY A 259 9.39 22.54 18.53
C GLY A 259 8.03 23.14 18.21
N ILE A 260 7.61 23.09 16.93
CA ILE A 260 6.29 23.55 16.48
C ILE A 260 5.18 22.74 17.17
N ALA A 261 5.28 21.42 17.18
CA ALA A 261 4.26 20.54 17.77
C ALA A 261 4.12 20.78 19.28
N ALA A 262 5.23 20.82 20.01
CA ALA A 262 5.23 21.02 21.47
C ALA A 262 4.56 22.36 21.86
N VAL A 263 4.99 23.46 21.24
CA VAL A 263 4.39 24.77 21.52
C VAL A 263 2.94 24.84 21.06
N SER A 264 2.60 24.25 19.91
CA SER A 264 1.21 24.21 19.43
C SER A 264 0.28 23.41 20.35
N ILE A 265 0.74 22.29 20.90
CA ILE A 265 0.00 21.49 21.88
C ILE A 265 -0.29 22.32 23.14
N ILE A 266 0.72 23.01 23.68
CA ILE A 266 0.56 23.87 24.87
C ILE A 266 -0.50 24.94 24.57
N VAL A 267 -0.40 25.60 23.41
CA VAL A 267 -1.34 26.64 22.99
C VAL A 267 -2.77 26.10 22.87
N ILE A 268 -2.94 24.91 22.27
CA ILE A 268 -4.26 24.27 22.12
C ILE A 268 -4.85 23.97 23.49
N LEU A 269 -4.08 23.36 24.38
CA LEU A 269 -4.53 22.99 25.73
C LEU A 269 -4.86 24.22 26.57
N TRP A 270 -4.25 25.36 26.31
CA TRP A 270 -4.49 26.60 27.04
C TRP A 270 -5.64 27.42 26.47
N ARG A 271 -5.70 27.63 25.12
CA ARG A 271 -6.58 28.62 24.50
C ARG A 271 -7.57 28.12 23.44
N SER A 272 -7.40 26.90 22.93
CA SER A 272 -8.16 26.43 21.75
C SER A 272 -8.73 25.02 21.96
N ARG A 273 -9.44 24.80 23.06
CA ARG A 273 -9.95 23.49 23.52
C ARG A 273 -11.20 23.01 22.75
N SER A 274 -11.26 23.20 21.43
CA SER A 274 -12.33 22.53 20.67
C SER A 274 -12.12 21.02 20.68
N LEU A 275 -13.21 20.24 20.61
CA LEU A 275 -13.15 18.78 20.61
C LEU A 275 -12.23 18.27 19.48
N SER A 276 -12.31 18.87 18.29
CA SER A 276 -11.43 18.54 17.17
C SER A 276 -9.96 18.80 17.47
N ASN A 277 -9.63 19.94 18.10
CA ASN A 277 -8.24 20.25 18.45
C ASN A 277 -7.71 19.33 19.54
N ILE A 278 -8.52 19.01 20.55
CA ILE A 278 -8.15 18.05 21.61
C ILE A 278 -7.90 16.66 21.00
N TYR A 279 -8.78 16.23 20.08
CA TYR A 279 -8.58 14.96 19.36
C TYR A 279 -7.26 14.92 18.59
N LEU A 280 -6.90 15.99 17.87
CA LEU A 280 -5.62 16.06 17.14
C LEU A 280 -4.42 15.98 18.08
N VAL A 281 -4.49 16.60 19.28
CA VAL A 281 -3.45 16.49 20.31
C VAL A 281 -3.35 15.07 20.85
N ILE A 282 -4.49 14.44 21.17
CA ILE A 282 -4.52 13.04 21.64
C ILE A 282 -3.96 12.10 20.56
N ALA A 283 -4.34 12.30 19.29
CA ALA A 283 -3.83 11.50 18.18
C ALA A 283 -2.30 11.66 18.01
N TYR A 284 -1.77 12.89 18.16
CA TYR A 284 -0.33 13.15 18.09
C TYR A 284 0.42 12.44 19.25
N ILE A 285 -0.01 12.69 20.48
CA ILE A 285 0.64 12.10 21.68
C ILE A 285 0.46 10.58 21.68
N GLY A 286 -0.73 10.09 21.34
CA GLY A 286 -1.03 8.67 21.28
C GLY A 286 -0.17 7.93 20.27
N THR A 287 0.07 8.50 19.09
CA THR A 287 0.94 7.88 18.07
C THR A 287 2.41 7.92 18.50
N VAL A 288 2.88 8.99 19.14
CA VAL A 288 4.22 9.03 19.74
C VAL A 288 4.36 7.97 20.84
N PHE A 289 3.35 7.81 21.68
CA PHE A 289 3.32 6.77 22.72
C PHE A 289 3.35 5.36 22.12
N LEU A 290 2.58 5.10 21.05
CA LEU A 290 2.56 3.80 20.38
C LEU A 290 3.91 3.41 19.75
N MET A 291 4.78 4.37 19.45
CA MET A 291 6.13 4.09 18.97
C MET A 291 7.10 3.67 20.10
N HIS A 292 6.76 3.94 21.36
CA HIS A 292 7.63 3.69 22.51
C HIS A 292 7.33 2.34 23.17
N SER A 293 8.35 1.64 23.69
CA SER A 293 8.23 0.31 24.31
C SER A 293 7.24 0.23 25.50
N LYS A 294 6.97 1.34 26.18
CA LYS A 294 5.93 1.40 27.23
C LYS A 294 4.51 1.11 26.71
N SER A 295 4.28 1.17 25.41
CA SER A 295 3.01 0.80 24.78
C SER A 295 2.88 -0.69 24.44
N PHE A 296 3.88 -1.51 24.80
CA PHE A 296 3.93 -2.95 24.52
C PHE A 296 2.59 -3.66 24.82
N PHE A 297 1.98 -3.37 25.98
CA PHE A 297 0.72 -4.00 26.41
C PHE A 297 -0.45 -3.76 25.43
N ILE A 298 -0.45 -2.63 24.71
CA ILE A 298 -1.46 -2.34 23.67
C ILE A 298 -1.19 -3.19 22.43
N TRP A 299 0.08 -3.27 22.02
CA TRP A 299 0.48 -4.07 20.87
C TRP A 299 0.25 -5.56 21.09
N ASP A 300 0.56 -6.06 22.27
CA ASP A 300 0.37 -7.45 22.63
C ASP A 300 -1.12 -7.86 22.65
N SER A 301 -1.99 -6.92 23.06
CA SER A 301 -3.44 -7.13 23.12
C SER A 301 -4.15 -7.03 21.76
N LEU A 302 -3.54 -6.40 20.75
CA LEU A 302 -4.23 -6.07 19.49
C LEU A 302 -3.50 -6.69 18.27
N PRO A 303 -3.95 -7.85 17.77
CA PRO A 303 -3.34 -8.52 16.61
C PRO A 303 -3.22 -7.64 15.36
N LEU A 304 -4.15 -6.67 15.19
CA LEU A 304 -4.07 -5.71 14.09
C LEU A 304 -2.83 -4.82 14.17
N LEU A 305 -2.44 -4.38 15.39
CA LEU A 305 -1.22 -3.60 15.58
C LEU A 305 0.04 -4.45 15.35
N GLN A 306 0.05 -5.70 15.82
CA GLN A 306 1.17 -6.62 15.57
C GLN A 306 1.45 -6.77 14.07
N SER A 307 0.40 -6.76 13.23
CA SER A 307 0.53 -6.81 11.77
C SER A 307 1.22 -5.58 11.15
N VAL A 308 1.35 -4.47 11.89
CA VAL A 308 2.11 -3.28 11.43
C VAL A 308 3.62 -3.57 11.42
N GLN A 309 4.10 -4.54 12.17
CA GLN A 309 5.50 -5.01 12.28
C GLN A 309 6.44 -3.99 12.93
N PHE A 310 6.39 -2.73 12.54
CA PHE A 310 7.32 -1.69 12.96
C PHE A 310 6.58 -0.53 13.61
N PRO A 311 6.69 -0.34 14.96
CA PRO A 311 6.04 0.76 15.66
C PRO A 311 6.41 2.15 15.14
N TRP A 312 7.62 2.35 14.68
CA TRP A 312 8.07 3.62 14.10
C TRP A 312 7.35 4.00 12.80
N ARG A 313 6.59 3.11 12.15
CA ARG A 313 5.70 3.47 11.03
C ARG A 313 4.68 4.54 11.42
N PHE A 314 4.32 4.64 12.70
CA PHE A 314 3.45 5.72 13.18
C PHE A 314 4.03 7.13 13.02
N LEU A 315 5.31 7.30 12.64
CA LEU A 315 5.90 8.59 12.26
C LEU A 315 5.12 9.35 11.19
N PHE A 316 4.33 8.64 10.36
CA PHE A 316 3.46 9.29 9.38
C PHE A 316 2.41 10.22 10.02
N MET A 317 1.95 9.93 11.24
CA MET A 317 0.96 10.76 11.93
C MET A 317 1.53 12.10 12.43
N PRO A 318 2.62 12.14 13.20
CA PRO A 318 3.29 13.40 13.51
C PRO A 318 3.67 14.22 12.28
N LEU A 319 4.11 13.57 11.20
CA LEU A 319 4.41 14.22 9.92
C LEU A 319 3.20 15.00 9.36
N ILE A 320 2.01 14.42 9.43
CA ILE A 320 0.76 15.05 8.95
C ILE A 320 0.22 16.06 9.97
N LEU A 321 0.25 15.73 11.26
CA LEU A 321 -0.40 16.52 12.29
C LEU A 321 0.38 17.79 12.67
N THR A 322 1.72 17.78 12.61
CA THR A 322 2.54 18.95 12.97
C THR A 322 2.16 20.22 12.21
N PRO A 323 2.06 20.21 10.86
CA PRO A 323 1.62 21.39 10.11
C PRO A 323 0.21 21.86 10.51
N ILE A 324 -0.69 20.92 10.79
CA ILE A 324 -2.09 21.23 11.16
C ILE A 324 -2.14 21.88 12.55
N LEU A 325 -1.43 21.33 13.53
CA LEU A 325 -1.36 21.87 14.89
C LEU A 325 -0.72 23.28 14.90
N SER A 326 0.24 23.54 14.01
CA SER A 326 0.93 24.83 13.91
C SER A 326 -0.01 26.02 13.65
N VAL A 327 -1.16 25.78 13.04
CA VAL A 327 -2.18 26.81 12.78
C VAL A 327 -2.63 27.49 14.08
N SER A 328 -2.80 26.70 15.15
CA SER A 328 -3.22 27.22 16.45
C SER A 328 -2.16 28.14 17.08
N LEU A 329 -0.89 27.78 16.95
CA LEU A 329 0.23 28.62 17.38
C LEU A 329 0.33 29.90 16.56
N LEU A 330 0.36 29.79 15.24
CA LEU A 330 0.61 30.91 14.35
C LEU A 330 -0.53 31.94 14.36
N LYS A 331 -1.77 31.53 14.65
CA LYS A 331 -2.92 32.43 14.81
C LYS A 331 -2.82 33.34 16.03
N LEU A 332 -2.10 32.93 17.09
CA LEU A 332 -1.90 33.78 18.27
C LEU A 332 -0.99 34.97 17.98
N ILE A 333 -0.15 34.88 16.96
CA ILE A 333 0.80 35.93 16.62
C ILE A 333 0.08 37.00 15.82
N LYS A 334 -0.30 38.10 16.48
CA LYS A 334 -1.03 39.22 15.87
C LYS A 334 -0.21 39.95 14.81
N SER A 335 1.07 40.21 15.06
CA SER A 335 1.98 40.86 14.12
C SER A 335 2.26 39.93 12.92
N LYS A 336 1.89 40.40 11.72
CA LYS A 336 2.17 39.68 10.46
C LYS A 336 3.68 39.48 10.25
N GLN A 337 4.47 40.52 10.55
CA GLN A 337 5.93 40.51 10.38
C GLN A 337 6.57 39.44 11.28
N LEU A 338 6.24 39.46 12.58
CA LEU A 338 6.75 38.48 13.53
C LEU A 338 6.34 37.05 13.11
N ARG A 339 5.11 36.86 12.67
CA ARG A 339 4.64 35.53 12.19
C ARG A 339 5.44 35.04 10.98
N TYR A 340 5.73 35.92 10.00
CA TYR A 340 6.56 35.56 8.86
C TYR A 340 8.00 35.27 9.24
N ILE A 341 8.59 36.03 10.15
CA ILE A 341 9.93 35.78 10.66
C ILE A 341 9.99 34.39 11.32
N LEU A 342 9.04 34.05 12.19
CA LEU A 342 8.98 32.75 12.85
C LEU A 342 8.76 31.60 11.86
N MET A 343 7.85 31.79 10.88
CA MET A 343 7.68 30.81 9.80
C MET A 343 8.98 30.55 9.04
N LEU A 344 9.72 31.62 8.70
CA LEU A 344 10.99 31.51 7.99
C LEU A 344 12.05 30.81 8.86
N ILE A 345 12.15 31.15 10.14
CA ILE A 345 13.08 30.49 11.07
C ILE A 345 12.80 28.98 11.13
N PHE A 346 11.55 28.57 11.32
CA PHE A 346 11.19 27.15 11.38
C PHE A 346 11.47 26.41 10.08
N ILE A 347 11.17 27.02 8.92
CA ILE A 347 11.50 26.46 7.61
C ILE A 347 13.01 26.32 7.44
N SER A 348 13.80 27.33 7.82
CA SER A 348 15.25 27.30 7.74
C SER A 348 15.85 26.22 8.63
N VAL A 349 15.34 26.08 9.88
CA VAL A 349 15.78 25.02 10.80
C VAL A 349 15.42 23.64 10.23
N ALA A 350 14.21 23.45 9.69
CA ALA A 350 13.79 22.20 9.06
C ALA A 350 14.69 21.86 7.86
N PHE A 351 15.01 22.85 7.02
CA PHE A 351 15.86 22.69 5.84
C PHE A 351 17.31 22.30 6.23
N VAL A 352 17.86 22.95 7.25
CA VAL A 352 19.20 22.60 7.78
C VAL A 352 19.19 21.20 8.39
N ASN A 353 18.13 20.85 9.11
CA ASN A 353 18.01 19.54 9.76
C ASN A 353 18.06 18.37 8.75
N ILE A 354 17.50 18.55 7.55
CA ILE A 354 17.48 17.50 6.52
C ILE A 354 18.70 17.51 5.59
N ARG A 355 19.69 18.37 5.82
CA ARG A 355 20.82 18.56 4.89
C ARG A 355 21.55 17.26 4.53
N ASN A 356 21.66 16.31 5.46
CA ASN A 356 22.31 15.02 5.27
C ASN A 356 21.38 13.92 4.75
N TYR A 357 20.06 14.19 4.63
CA TYR A 357 19.02 13.21 4.33
C TYR A 357 18.59 13.23 2.85
N ARG A 358 19.19 14.05 2.05
CA ARG A 358 18.76 14.33 0.67
C ARG A 358 19.38 13.44 -0.39
N ASN A 359 20.32 12.61 0.00
CA ASN A 359 21.05 11.76 -0.94
C ASN A 359 20.74 10.28 -0.69
N PRO A 360 20.59 9.48 -1.76
CA PRO A 360 20.60 8.04 -1.64
C PRO A 360 22.01 7.54 -1.28
N GLN A 361 22.10 6.33 -0.74
CA GLN A 361 23.37 5.69 -0.40
C GLN A 361 24.26 5.51 -1.65
N GLN A 362 23.68 4.95 -2.70
CA GLN A 362 24.35 4.64 -3.94
C GLN A 362 23.35 4.57 -5.08
N PHE A 363 23.78 4.92 -6.29
CA PHE A 363 23.02 4.64 -7.50
C PHE A 363 23.46 3.29 -8.09
N MET A 364 22.50 2.44 -8.42
CA MET A 364 22.75 1.22 -9.16
C MET A 364 22.97 1.56 -10.64
N ASP A 365 24.01 1.02 -11.23
CA ASP A 365 24.20 1.05 -12.68
C ASP A 365 23.29 -0.01 -13.37
N ASN A 366 23.28 0.00 -14.69
CA ASN A 366 22.48 -0.95 -15.46
C ASN A 366 22.97 -2.39 -15.32
N THR A 367 24.27 -2.59 -15.08
CA THR A 367 24.88 -3.93 -14.91
C THR A 367 24.43 -4.52 -13.58
N THR A 368 24.61 -3.78 -12.49
CA THR A 368 24.13 -4.19 -11.16
C THR A 368 22.62 -4.51 -11.17
N TYR A 369 21.82 -3.69 -11.86
CA TYR A 369 20.39 -3.95 -12.02
C TYR A 369 20.13 -5.27 -12.77
N THR A 370 20.82 -5.50 -13.88
CA THR A 370 20.65 -6.72 -14.69
C THR A 370 21.05 -7.97 -13.91
N ASP A 371 22.14 -7.90 -13.16
CA ASP A 371 22.62 -9.02 -12.35
C ASP A 371 21.68 -9.33 -11.17
N LEU A 372 21.18 -8.30 -10.49
CA LEU A 372 20.15 -8.46 -9.47
C LEU A 372 18.84 -8.97 -10.06
N TYR A 373 18.43 -8.49 -11.24
CA TYR A 373 17.27 -9.00 -11.97
C TYR A 373 17.40 -10.49 -12.26
N ARG A 374 18.54 -10.94 -12.83
CA ARG A 374 18.81 -12.35 -13.08
C ARG A 374 18.86 -13.18 -11.80
N LEU A 375 19.47 -12.65 -10.75
CA LEU A 375 19.59 -13.33 -9.47
C LEU A 375 18.23 -13.52 -8.80
N TYR A 376 17.39 -12.49 -8.77
CA TYR A 376 16.14 -12.50 -8.01
C TYR A 376 14.93 -12.97 -8.83
N TYR A 377 14.86 -12.64 -10.11
CA TYR A 377 13.75 -13.06 -10.96
C TYR A 377 13.83 -14.54 -11.33
N ASN A 378 15.04 -15.07 -11.55
CA ASN A 378 15.26 -16.45 -11.95
C ASN A 378 15.46 -17.44 -10.79
N LYS A 379 15.75 -17.00 -9.56
CA LYS A 379 16.15 -17.90 -8.47
C LYS A 379 15.28 -17.88 -7.23
N THR A 380 14.54 -16.81 -6.98
CA THR A 380 13.75 -16.71 -5.74
C THR A 380 12.40 -16.09 -6.01
N SER A 381 11.43 -16.44 -5.18
CA SER A 381 10.28 -15.60 -4.98
C SER A 381 10.78 -14.17 -4.76
N THR A 382 10.20 -13.20 -5.39
CA THR A 382 10.52 -11.79 -5.17
C THR A 382 10.12 -11.29 -3.77
N THR A 383 9.78 -12.22 -2.94
CA THR A 383 9.78 -12.09 -1.51
C THR A 383 10.93 -12.96 -1.03
N PHE A 384 11.88 -12.41 -0.33
CA PHE A 384 12.83 -13.20 0.48
C PHE A 384 12.10 -14.12 1.47
N ARG A 385 10.76 -14.25 1.36
CA ARG A 385 9.88 -14.80 2.35
C ARG A 385 8.69 -15.48 1.75
N THR A 386 8.27 -16.47 2.43
CA THR A 386 7.11 -17.30 2.22
C THR A 386 5.77 -16.60 2.51
N GLU A 387 5.77 -15.31 2.88
CA GLU A 387 4.59 -14.57 3.36
C GLU A 387 3.41 -14.52 2.39
N ILE A 388 3.67 -14.61 1.08
CA ILE A 388 2.65 -14.53 0.04
C ILE A 388 2.55 -15.86 -0.74
N LEU A 389 3.24 -16.89 -0.29
CA LEU A 389 3.05 -18.22 -0.86
C LEU A 389 1.68 -18.78 -0.47
N PRO A 390 1.01 -19.51 -1.37
CA PRO A 390 -0.15 -20.30 -0.99
C PRO A 390 0.17 -21.28 0.14
N LYS A 391 -0.76 -21.49 1.05
CA LYS A 391 -0.57 -22.34 2.24
C LYS A 391 -0.19 -23.80 1.94
N TRP A 392 -0.46 -24.26 0.75
CA TRP A 392 -0.13 -25.62 0.29
C TRP A 392 1.29 -25.72 -0.25
N SER A 393 1.90 -24.59 -0.61
CA SER A 393 3.25 -24.54 -1.16
C SER A 393 4.28 -24.82 -0.07
N VAL A 394 5.28 -25.62 -0.39
CA VAL A 394 6.40 -25.88 0.50
C VAL A 394 7.54 -24.91 0.18
N PRO A 395 8.02 -24.13 1.16
CA PRO A 395 9.10 -23.16 0.94
C PRO A 395 10.45 -23.90 0.83
N HIS A 396 10.83 -24.32 -0.33
CA HIS A 396 12.17 -24.83 -0.63
C HIS A 396 12.57 -24.43 -2.05
N GLU A 397 13.85 -24.56 -2.34
CA GLU A 397 14.36 -24.33 -3.67
C GLU A 397 13.76 -25.36 -4.64
N ARG A 398 12.92 -24.89 -5.54
CA ARG A 398 12.33 -25.66 -6.62
C ARG A 398 12.78 -25.06 -7.93
N TYR A 399 13.08 -25.91 -8.89
CA TYR A 399 13.42 -25.49 -10.23
C TYR A 399 12.37 -25.98 -11.18
N LYS A 400 11.79 -25.07 -11.96
CA LYS A 400 10.82 -25.41 -12.97
C LYS A 400 11.57 -25.89 -14.22
N THR A 401 11.38 -27.16 -14.56
CA THR A 401 11.97 -27.77 -15.76
C THR A 401 11.00 -27.78 -16.94
N ASP A 402 9.70 -27.96 -16.63
CA ASP A 402 8.61 -28.12 -17.59
C ASP A 402 7.36 -27.41 -17.08
N GLU A 403 6.28 -27.41 -17.88
CA GLU A 403 4.97 -26.89 -17.45
C GLU A 403 4.07 -28.00 -16.89
N VAL A 404 4.25 -29.24 -17.37
CA VAL A 404 3.42 -30.39 -17.07
C VAL A 404 4.30 -31.63 -16.89
N LEU A 405 4.13 -32.35 -15.78
CA LEU A 405 4.84 -33.57 -15.48
C LEU A 405 3.87 -34.75 -15.37
N ILE A 406 4.18 -35.88 -16.04
CA ILE A 406 3.47 -37.13 -15.88
C ILE A 406 4.09 -37.88 -14.69
N ASN A 407 3.30 -38.07 -13.63
CA ASN A 407 3.76 -38.72 -12.40
C ASN A 407 3.53 -40.23 -12.42
N SER A 408 2.42 -40.68 -13.01
CA SER A 408 2.06 -42.11 -13.13
C SER A 408 1.08 -42.34 -14.26
N GLY A 409 0.96 -43.57 -14.75
CA GLY A 409 0.08 -43.96 -15.84
C GLY A 409 0.76 -43.97 -17.21
N ASN A 410 0.12 -44.64 -18.18
CA ASN A 410 0.60 -44.74 -19.55
C ASN A 410 0.04 -43.58 -20.38
N MET A 411 0.68 -42.39 -20.28
CA MET A 411 0.20 -41.15 -20.86
C MET A 411 1.26 -40.48 -21.75
N THR A 412 0.77 -39.72 -22.75
CA THR A 412 1.59 -38.81 -23.55
C THR A 412 0.97 -37.43 -23.57
N ILE A 413 1.82 -36.39 -23.67
CA ILE A 413 1.40 -35.01 -23.88
C ILE A 413 1.54 -34.72 -25.38
N ASP A 414 0.41 -34.57 -26.08
CA ASP A 414 0.41 -34.43 -27.54
C ASP A 414 0.48 -32.96 -27.96
N LYS A 415 -0.13 -32.04 -27.19
CA LYS A 415 -0.08 -30.59 -27.40
C LYS A 415 0.03 -29.87 -26.07
N LEU A 416 0.80 -28.79 -26.05
CA LEU A 416 0.95 -27.93 -24.90
C LEU A 416 1.06 -26.48 -25.35
N LYS A 417 0.13 -25.63 -24.88
CA LYS A 417 0.17 -24.18 -25.00
C LYS A 417 0.01 -23.58 -23.61
N TYR A 418 0.81 -22.62 -23.28
CA TYR A 418 0.75 -22.03 -21.95
C TYR A 418 1.12 -20.54 -21.92
N ASP A 419 0.58 -19.86 -20.96
CA ASP A 419 0.99 -18.55 -20.47
C ASP A 419 0.94 -18.55 -18.92
N PRO A 420 1.36 -17.47 -18.24
CA PRO A 420 1.34 -17.42 -16.77
C PRO A 420 -0.02 -17.64 -16.09
N LEU A 421 -1.13 -17.46 -16.81
CA LEU A 421 -2.51 -17.51 -16.30
C LEU A 421 -3.33 -18.63 -16.89
N SER A 422 -2.83 -19.30 -17.93
CA SER A 422 -3.55 -20.38 -18.59
C SER A 422 -2.61 -21.46 -19.13
N ILE A 423 -3.08 -22.70 -19.11
CA ILE A 423 -2.40 -23.85 -19.71
C ILE A 423 -3.47 -24.66 -20.45
N ILE A 424 -3.22 -24.95 -21.72
CA ILE A 424 -4.01 -25.87 -22.53
C ILE A 424 -3.12 -27.04 -22.87
N VAL A 425 -3.52 -28.23 -22.43
CA VAL A 425 -2.74 -29.46 -22.64
C VAL A 425 -3.65 -30.57 -23.16
N THR A 426 -3.24 -31.24 -24.26
CA THR A 426 -3.88 -32.44 -24.75
C THR A 426 -3.11 -33.64 -24.20
N ILE A 427 -3.79 -34.48 -23.42
CA ILE A 427 -3.26 -35.67 -22.80
C ILE A 427 -3.92 -36.89 -23.41
N ASN A 428 -3.11 -37.83 -23.88
CA ASN A 428 -3.55 -39.14 -24.32
C ASN A 428 -3.26 -40.13 -23.18
N ASN A 429 -4.30 -40.53 -22.46
CA ASN A 429 -4.23 -41.48 -21.34
C ASN A 429 -4.69 -42.87 -21.82
N LYS A 430 -3.74 -43.78 -21.99
CA LYS A 430 -4.00 -45.13 -22.44
C LYS A 430 -4.38 -46.02 -21.26
N PRO A 431 -5.20 -47.06 -21.46
CA PRO A 431 -5.51 -48.02 -20.40
C PRO A 431 -4.23 -48.64 -19.79
N ASP A 432 -4.12 -48.54 -18.48
CA ASP A 432 -3.05 -49.14 -17.67
C ASP A 432 -3.63 -49.52 -16.30
N SER A 433 -2.92 -50.37 -15.57
CA SER A 433 -3.29 -50.79 -14.21
C SER A 433 -3.12 -49.71 -13.17
N SER A 434 -2.42 -48.62 -13.48
CA SER A 434 -2.14 -47.51 -12.56
C SER A 434 -3.07 -46.32 -12.80
N GLU A 435 -3.52 -45.68 -11.71
CA GLU A 435 -4.23 -44.43 -11.77
C GLU A 435 -3.31 -43.33 -12.34
N GLY A 436 -3.71 -42.76 -13.48
CA GLY A 436 -2.96 -41.68 -14.13
C GLY A 436 -2.95 -40.41 -13.30
N ARG A 437 -1.76 -39.83 -13.10
CA ARG A 437 -1.59 -38.56 -12.38
C ARG A 437 -0.64 -37.67 -13.14
N VAL A 438 -1.05 -36.41 -13.25
CA VAL A 438 -0.29 -35.32 -13.91
C VAL A 438 -0.18 -34.15 -12.96
N THR A 439 1.02 -33.58 -12.85
CA THR A 439 1.28 -32.35 -12.11
C THR A 439 1.44 -31.18 -13.08
N ILE A 440 0.62 -30.15 -12.90
CA ILE A 440 0.80 -28.87 -13.54
C ILE A 440 1.70 -28.01 -12.65
N LEU A 441 2.80 -27.53 -13.18
CA LEU A 441 3.81 -26.78 -12.43
C LEU A 441 3.39 -25.33 -12.21
N ARG A 442 2.30 -25.19 -11.46
CA ARG A 442 1.76 -23.92 -10.90
C ARG A 442 1.44 -24.13 -9.43
N ASN A 443 1.70 -23.14 -8.61
CA ASN A 443 1.26 -23.17 -7.22
C ASN A 443 -0.27 -23.30 -7.15
N TYR A 444 -0.75 -24.31 -6.43
CA TYR A 444 -2.17 -24.52 -6.23
C TYR A 444 -2.79 -23.34 -5.49
N TYR A 445 -3.88 -22.83 -6.04
CA TYR A 445 -4.70 -21.78 -5.43
C TYR A 445 -6.16 -21.95 -5.85
N PRO A 446 -7.16 -21.63 -4.99
CA PRO A 446 -8.58 -21.85 -5.33
C PRO A 446 -9.11 -21.11 -6.57
N SER A 447 -8.36 -20.18 -7.11
CA SER A 447 -8.69 -19.48 -8.36
C SER A 447 -8.43 -20.32 -9.61
N TRP A 448 -7.65 -21.41 -9.53
CA TRP A 448 -7.43 -22.29 -10.65
C TRP A 448 -8.66 -23.18 -10.91
N THR A 449 -9.06 -23.27 -12.16
CA THR A 449 -10.15 -24.13 -12.63
C THR A 449 -9.68 -24.94 -13.81
N VAL A 450 -10.16 -26.18 -13.91
CA VAL A 450 -9.86 -27.07 -15.05
C VAL A 450 -11.15 -27.47 -15.75
N THR A 451 -11.16 -27.34 -17.07
CA THR A 451 -12.22 -27.84 -17.96
C THR A 451 -11.62 -28.84 -18.93
N MET A 452 -12.30 -29.97 -19.12
CA MET A 452 -11.97 -31.00 -20.11
C MET A 452 -12.92 -30.84 -21.29
N ASP A 453 -12.37 -30.86 -22.51
CA ASP A 453 -13.12 -30.79 -23.78
C ASP A 453 -14.16 -29.65 -23.80
N ASN A 454 -13.78 -28.49 -23.29
CA ASN A 454 -14.59 -27.26 -23.19
C ASN A 454 -15.91 -27.36 -22.39
N SER A 455 -16.18 -28.49 -21.72
CA SER A 455 -17.49 -28.74 -21.10
C SER A 455 -17.42 -29.27 -19.67
N LYS A 456 -16.62 -30.29 -19.42
CA LYS A 456 -16.59 -31.01 -18.15
C LYS A 456 -15.62 -30.37 -17.17
N LYS A 457 -16.11 -29.90 -16.01
CA LYS A 457 -15.25 -29.41 -14.92
C LYS A 457 -14.54 -30.57 -14.26
N ILE A 458 -13.23 -30.46 -14.11
CA ILE A 458 -12.39 -31.44 -13.44
C ILE A 458 -11.96 -30.88 -12.08
N LYS A 459 -12.09 -31.71 -11.05
CA LYS A 459 -11.60 -31.38 -9.71
C LYS A 459 -10.08 -31.47 -9.69
N ILE A 460 -9.43 -30.46 -9.15
CA ILE A 460 -7.99 -30.41 -8.90
C ILE A 460 -7.69 -30.43 -7.41
N GLU A 461 -6.54 -30.93 -7.05
CA GLU A 461 -6.06 -31.04 -5.68
C GLU A 461 -4.60 -30.56 -5.62
N PRO A 462 -4.10 -30.11 -4.47
CA PRO A 462 -2.68 -29.80 -4.34
C PRO A 462 -1.85 -31.10 -4.25
N THR A 463 -0.69 -31.12 -4.87
CA THR A 463 0.33 -32.14 -4.60
C THR A 463 0.93 -31.91 -3.20
N VAL A 464 1.76 -32.84 -2.73
CA VAL A 464 2.51 -32.70 -1.47
C VAL A 464 3.36 -31.42 -1.46
N ASP A 465 3.88 -31.02 -2.63
CA ASP A 465 4.69 -29.80 -2.81
C ASP A 465 3.85 -28.56 -3.14
N GLY A 466 2.51 -28.67 -3.11
CA GLY A 466 1.58 -27.57 -3.34
C GLY A 466 1.40 -27.18 -4.80
N MET A 467 1.72 -28.05 -5.76
CA MET A 467 1.39 -27.86 -7.17
C MET A 467 -0.01 -28.34 -7.49
N ILE A 468 -0.51 -28.03 -8.69
CA ILE A 468 -1.82 -28.50 -9.14
C ILE A 468 -1.71 -29.96 -9.60
N MET A 469 -2.46 -30.85 -8.97
CA MET A 469 -2.59 -32.25 -9.39
C MET A 469 -3.87 -32.44 -10.20
N LEU A 470 -3.72 -33.06 -11.38
CA LEU A 470 -4.79 -33.45 -12.29
C LEU A 470 -4.81 -34.99 -12.41
N LYS A 471 -6.00 -35.59 -12.44
CA LYS A 471 -6.24 -36.98 -12.76
C LYS A 471 -6.92 -37.06 -14.14
N PRO A 472 -6.15 -37.30 -15.23
CA PRO A 472 -6.71 -37.34 -16.57
C PRO A 472 -7.61 -38.55 -16.76
N GLU A 473 -8.74 -38.37 -17.48
CA GLU A 473 -9.60 -39.46 -17.88
C GLU A 473 -8.96 -40.30 -19.01
N LEU A 474 -9.42 -41.53 -19.21
CA LEU A 474 -8.95 -42.40 -20.27
C LEU A 474 -9.35 -41.84 -21.64
N GLY A 475 -8.44 -41.93 -22.60
CA GLY A 475 -8.62 -41.40 -23.95
C GLY A 475 -7.76 -40.19 -24.24
N ILE A 476 -8.07 -39.54 -25.34
CA ILE A 476 -7.42 -38.26 -25.75
C ILE A 476 -8.34 -37.12 -25.39
N HIS A 477 -7.91 -36.30 -24.44
CA HIS A 477 -8.70 -35.17 -23.95
C HIS A 477 -7.87 -33.91 -23.90
N GLU A 478 -8.51 -32.77 -24.20
CA GLU A 478 -7.95 -31.44 -24.01
C GLU A 478 -8.36 -30.89 -22.65
N TYR A 479 -7.36 -30.50 -21.85
CA TYR A 479 -7.55 -29.87 -20.54
C TYR A 479 -7.17 -28.40 -20.64
N GLU A 480 -8.11 -27.52 -20.31
CA GLU A 480 -7.91 -26.10 -20.17
C GLU A 480 -7.84 -25.75 -18.69
N ILE A 481 -6.66 -25.34 -18.21
CA ILE A 481 -6.36 -24.92 -16.84
C ILE A 481 -6.28 -23.39 -16.84
N VAL A 482 -7.23 -22.69 -16.21
CA VAL A 482 -7.33 -21.23 -16.27
C VAL A 482 -7.56 -20.65 -14.88
N MET A 483 -6.91 -19.52 -14.60
CA MET A 483 -7.18 -18.75 -13.41
C MET A 483 -8.45 -17.92 -13.55
N LYS A 484 -9.42 -18.12 -12.64
CA LYS A 484 -10.70 -17.39 -12.60
C LYS A 484 -10.87 -16.69 -11.26
N SER A 485 -11.68 -15.63 -11.24
CA SER A 485 -12.01 -14.94 -9.98
C SER A 485 -12.79 -15.86 -9.04
N THR A 486 -12.42 -15.88 -7.78
CA THR A 486 -13.18 -16.53 -6.70
C THR A 486 -14.51 -15.81 -6.46
N VAL A 487 -15.45 -16.46 -5.76
CA VAL A 487 -16.74 -15.84 -5.38
C VAL A 487 -16.52 -14.55 -4.58
N VAL A 488 -15.55 -14.55 -3.65
CA VAL A 488 -15.20 -13.36 -2.86
C VAL A 488 -14.74 -12.22 -3.76
N GLU A 489 -13.88 -12.52 -4.74
CA GLU A 489 -13.38 -11.53 -5.69
C GLU A 489 -14.50 -11.00 -6.60
N MET A 490 -15.39 -11.86 -7.07
CA MET A 490 -16.54 -11.44 -7.89
C MET A 490 -17.46 -10.48 -7.13
N ILE A 491 -17.83 -10.80 -5.88
CA ILE A 491 -18.67 -9.94 -5.04
C ILE A 491 -17.96 -8.62 -4.77
N SER A 492 -16.68 -8.65 -4.46
CA SER A 492 -15.87 -7.47 -4.18
C SER A 492 -15.73 -6.56 -5.39
N ASN A 493 -15.52 -7.14 -6.57
CA ASN A 493 -15.47 -6.41 -7.83
C ASN A 493 -16.83 -5.75 -8.16
N ALA A 494 -17.94 -6.49 -7.95
CA ALA A 494 -19.28 -5.95 -8.14
C ALA A 494 -19.57 -4.75 -7.22
N LEU A 495 -19.18 -4.84 -5.94
CA LEU A 495 -19.33 -3.75 -4.97
C LEU A 495 -18.55 -2.51 -5.38
N SER A 496 -17.31 -2.67 -5.82
CA SER A 496 -16.49 -1.55 -6.32
C SER A 496 -17.07 -0.96 -7.62
N GLY A 497 -17.59 -1.80 -8.52
CA GLY A 497 -18.26 -1.37 -9.75
C GLY A 497 -19.55 -0.57 -9.47
N LEU A 498 -20.39 -1.04 -8.55
CA LEU A 498 -21.58 -0.31 -8.10
C LEU A 498 -21.21 1.05 -7.47
N THR A 499 -20.10 1.10 -6.75
CA THR A 499 -19.61 2.36 -6.19
C THR A 499 -19.18 3.33 -7.27
N LEU A 500 -18.50 2.87 -8.33
CA LEU A 500 -18.16 3.72 -9.49
C LEU A 500 -19.41 4.31 -10.14
N ILE A 501 -20.45 3.49 -10.33
CA ILE A 501 -21.75 3.94 -10.86
C ILE A 501 -22.36 5.00 -9.94
N THR A 502 -22.33 4.77 -8.63
CA THR A 502 -22.83 5.74 -7.63
C THR A 502 -22.08 7.07 -7.69
N LEU A 503 -20.75 7.03 -7.81
CA LEU A 503 -19.94 8.25 -7.95
C LEU A 503 -20.25 8.98 -9.27
N GLY A 504 -20.46 8.25 -10.37
CA GLY A 504 -20.91 8.81 -11.64
C GLY A 504 -22.28 9.49 -11.55
N TYR A 505 -23.23 8.88 -10.84
CA TYR A 505 -24.54 9.49 -10.55
C TYR A 505 -24.42 10.76 -9.71
N LEU A 506 -23.61 10.75 -8.66
CA LEU A 506 -23.33 11.93 -7.84
C LEU A 506 -22.69 13.05 -8.65
N TRP A 507 -21.77 12.74 -9.54
CA TRP A 507 -21.18 13.71 -10.47
C TRP A 507 -22.23 14.36 -11.36
N TYR A 508 -23.10 13.57 -11.99
CA TYR A 508 -24.18 14.07 -12.85
C TYR A 508 -25.14 14.97 -12.06
N LYS A 509 -25.60 14.52 -10.88
CA LYS A 509 -26.49 15.27 -9.99
C LYS A 509 -25.89 16.62 -9.59
N ASN A 510 -24.62 16.64 -9.19
CA ASN A 510 -23.92 17.85 -8.79
C ASN A 510 -23.76 18.82 -9.96
N LYS A 511 -23.44 18.34 -11.16
CA LYS A 511 -23.36 19.16 -12.39
C LYS A 511 -24.70 19.82 -12.71
N LYS A 512 -25.82 19.07 -12.66
CA LYS A 512 -27.17 19.59 -12.90
C LYS A 512 -27.56 20.68 -11.89
N ALA A 513 -27.24 20.51 -10.61
CA ALA A 513 -27.50 21.50 -9.58
C ALA A 513 -26.70 22.81 -9.76
N LEU A 514 -25.47 22.73 -10.27
CA LEU A 514 -24.67 23.91 -10.62
C LEU A 514 -25.27 24.67 -11.81
N HIS A 515 -25.73 23.97 -12.86
CA HIS A 515 -26.36 24.61 -14.02
C HIS A 515 -27.70 25.27 -13.68
N SER A 516 -28.52 24.69 -12.79
CA SER A 516 -29.77 25.32 -12.37
C SER A 516 -29.54 26.62 -11.58
N LYS A 517 -28.52 26.63 -10.69
CA LYS A 517 -28.14 27.85 -9.95
C LYS A 517 -27.53 28.93 -10.84
N ALA A 518 -26.86 28.59 -11.93
CA ALA A 518 -26.31 29.56 -12.87
C ALA A 518 -27.38 30.19 -13.76
N LYS A 519 -28.50 29.46 -14.04
CA LYS A 519 -29.65 30.01 -14.80
C LYS A 519 -30.61 30.85 -13.95
N SER A 520 -30.54 30.77 -12.61
CA SER A 520 -31.36 31.52 -11.68
C SER A 520 -30.70 32.84 -11.20
N LYS A 521 -29.46 33.09 -11.60
CA LYS A 521 -28.74 34.34 -11.47
C LYS A 521 -28.70 35.09 -12.79
#